data_fccb6dc9f228c6f01b90b6893a31cb8a
#
_entry.id   fccb6dc9f228c6f01b90b6893a31cb8a
#
_cell.length_a   1.000
_cell.length_b   1.000
_cell.length_c   1.000
_cell.angle_alpha   90.00
_cell.angle_beta   90.00
_cell.angle_gamma   90.00
#
_symmetry.space_group_name_H-M   'P 1'
#
loop_
_entity.id
_entity.type
_entity.pdbx_description
1 polymer ?
#
loop_
_entity_poly.entity_id
_entity_poly.type
_entity_poly.pdbx_seq_one_letter_code
_entity_poly.pdbx_strand_id
1 'polypeptide(L)'
;GTTTSEQEASSGSGVIYKKANGKAYIVTNNHVVADANKLEVTFTNGKKSEAKLLGTDEWNDLAVLEIDDKNVTTVAAFGDSDSLKLGEPAIAIGSPLGTEFSGSVTQGIISGLNRAVPVDTNGDGTEDWEADVIQTDAAINPGNSGGALINIEGQVIGINSMKISMENVEGISFAIPSNTVEPII
;
A
#
# COMPACT_ATOMS: atom_id res chain seq x y z
N GLY A 1 -9.87 -33.13 14.33
CA GLY A 1 -8.99 -32.08 13.92
C GLY A 1 -9.82 -30.87 13.56
N THR A 2 -9.95 -29.95 14.47
CA THR A 2 -10.51 -28.64 14.19
C THR A 2 -9.54 -27.90 13.29
N THR A 3 -9.81 -27.90 12.02
CA THR A 3 -9.31 -26.85 11.15
C THR A 3 -9.97 -25.56 11.60
N THR A 4 -9.30 -24.81 12.41
CA THR A 4 -9.53 -23.39 12.45
C THR A 4 -9.20 -22.90 11.06
N SER A 5 -10.20 -22.67 10.24
CA SER A 5 -10.06 -21.86 9.06
C SER A 5 -9.62 -20.49 9.57
N GLU A 6 -8.33 -20.22 9.48
CA GLU A 6 -7.85 -18.85 9.51
C GLU A 6 -8.49 -18.21 8.30
N GLN A 7 -9.66 -17.60 8.51
CA GLN A 7 -10.25 -16.75 7.50
C GLN A 7 -9.26 -15.61 7.33
N GLU A 8 -8.63 -15.55 6.17
CA GLU A 8 -7.96 -14.33 5.74
C GLU A 8 -8.99 -13.22 5.78
N ALA A 9 -8.99 -12.42 6.82
CA ALA A 9 -9.93 -11.32 6.98
C ALA A 9 -9.75 -10.29 5.89
N SER A 10 -8.53 -10.15 5.36
CA SER A 10 -8.21 -9.34 4.20
C SER A 10 -6.81 -9.70 3.68
N SER A 11 -6.58 -9.45 2.42
CA SER A 11 -5.26 -9.52 1.81
C SER A 11 -4.94 -8.22 1.10
N GLY A 12 -3.67 -7.93 0.96
CA GLY A 12 -3.19 -6.74 0.29
C GLY A 12 -1.70 -6.81 0.10
N SER A 13 -1.13 -5.72 -0.35
CA SER A 13 0.30 -5.59 -0.60
C SER A 13 0.96 -4.70 0.43
N GLY A 14 2.27 -4.73 0.49
CA GLY A 14 3.08 -3.84 1.31
C GLY A 14 4.41 -3.54 0.65
N VAL A 15 5.12 -2.57 1.22
CA VAL A 15 6.42 -2.10 0.73
C VAL A 15 7.43 -2.16 1.87
N ILE A 16 8.50 -2.93 1.68
CA ILE A 16 9.63 -2.94 2.61
C ILE A 16 10.47 -1.68 2.34
N TYR A 17 10.55 -0.78 3.30
CA TYR A 17 11.20 0.51 3.13
C TYR A 17 12.42 0.73 4.00
N LYS A 18 12.63 -0.14 5.00
CA LYS A 18 13.73 0.00 5.95
C LYS A 18 14.17 -1.35 6.49
N LYS A 19 15.47 -1.48 6.70
CA LYS A 19 16.09 -2.63 7.34
C LYS A 19 17.09 -2.13 8.38
N ALA A 20 16.93 -2.54 9.63
CA ALA A 20 17.79 -2.10 10.73
C ALA A 20 17.74 -3.07 11.91
N ASN A 21 18.89 -3.35 12.51
CA ASN A 21 19.01 -4.10 13.77
C ASN A 21 18.33 -5.48 13.75
N GLY A 22 18.43 -6.20 12.63
CA GLY A 22 17.82 -7.54 12.49
C GLY A 22 16.33 -7.51 12.15
N LYS A 23 15.77 -6.33 11.94
CA LYS A 23 14.35 -6.13 11.60
C LYS A 23 14.20 -5.44 10.25
N ALA A 24 13.05 -5.65 9.63
CA ALA A 24 12.62 -4.92 8.46
C ALA A 24 11.24 -4.33 8.70
N TYR A 25 10.97 -3.21 8.05
CA TYR A 25 9.74 -2.45 8.24
C TYR A 25 8.98 -2.34 6.93
N ILE A 26 7.69 -2.56 7.02
CA ILE A 26 6.77 -2.58 5.88
C ILE A 26 5.72 -1.52 6.09
N VAL A 27 5.49 -0.69 5.07
CA VAL A 27 4.30 0.15 5.01
C VAL A 27 3.24 -0.53 4.14
N THR A 28 2.00 -0.47 4.59
CA THR A 28 0.83 -0.98 3.90
C THR A 28 -0.38 -0.08 4.22
N ASN A 29 -1.56 -0.45 3.78
CA ASN A 29 -2.77 0.27 4.16
C ASN A 29 -3.31 -0.20 5.51
N ASN A 30 -3.89 0.73 6.25
CA ASN A 30 -4.55 0.41 7.51
C ASN A 30 -5.72 -0.55 7.31
N HIS A 31 -6.54 -0.37 6.27
CA HIS A 31 -7.69 -1.24 6.02
C HIS A 31 -7.29 -2.69 5.72
N VAL A 32 -6.06 -2.93 5.26
CA VAL A 32 -5.52 -4.28 5.00
C VAL A 32 -5.26 -5.04 6.31
N VAL A 33 -4.83 -4.33 7.35
CA VAL A 33 -4.44 -4.93 8.63
C VAL A 33 -5.46 -4.70 9.76
N ALA A 34 -6.46 -3.87 9.52
CA ALA A 34 -7.50 -3.59 10.51
C ALA A 34 -8.23 -4.89 10.90
N ASP A 35 -8.49 -5.05 12.18
CA ASP A 35 -9.19 -6.19 12.76
C ASP A 35 -8.50 -7.55 12.58
N ALA A 36 -7.24 -7.56 12.12
CA ALA A 36 -6.47 -8.79 12.01
C ALA A 36 -5.90 -9.21 13.38
N ASN A 37 -6.17 -10.45 13.78
CA ASN A 37 -5.60 -11.01 15.00
C ASN A 37 -4.16 -11.49 14.78
N LYS A 38 -3.83 -11.86 13.55
CA LYS A 38 -2.52 -12.36 13.15
C LYS A 38 -2.16 -11.79 11.80
N LEU A 39 -0.96 -11.27 11.69
CA LEU A 39 -0.41 -10.72 10.46
C LEU A 39 0.72 -11.61 9.95
N GLU A 40 0.68 -11.92 8.67
CA GLU A 40 1.69 -12.72 8.00
C GLU A 40 2.06 -12.08 6.68
N VAL A 41 3.36 -12.03 6.41
CA VAL A 41 3.92 -11.52 5.17
C VAL A 41 4.45 -12.69 4.35
N THR A 42 4.06 -12.74 3.08
CA THR A 42 4.57 -13.72 2.12
C THR A 42 5.50 -13.02 1.14
N PHE A 43 6.73 -13.50 1.05
CA PHE A 43 7.73 -12.99 0.11
C PHE A 43 7.52 -13.57 -1.29
N THR A 44 8.12 -12.94 -2.29
CA THR A 44 8.04 -13.40 -3.70
C THR A 44 8.56 -14.82 -3.91
N ASN A 45 9.47 -15.29 -3.05
CA ASN A 45 9.99 -16.67 -3.10
C ASN A 45 9.09 -17.69 -2.39
N GLY A 46 7.92 -17.29 -1.90
CA GLY A 46 6.98 -18.13 -1.17
C GLY A 46 7.24 -18.29 0.32
N LYS A 47 8.35 -17.78 0.82
CA LYS A 47 8.65 -17.81 2.26
C LYS A 47 7.72 -16.86 3.01
N LYS A 48 7.39 -17.22 4.25
CA LYS A 48 6.47 -16.48 5.11
C LYS A 48 7.15 -16.00 6.38
N SER A 49 6.71 -14.88 6.89
CA SER A 49 7.16 -14.31 8.15
C SER A 49 5.99 -13.76 8.93
N GLU A 50 5.97 -13.98 10.23
CA GLU A 50 5.03 -13.29 11.11
C GLU A 50 5.39 -11.80 11.15
N ALA A 51 4.37 -10.96 11.22
CA ALA A 51 4.53 -9.51 11.29
C ALA A 51 3.87 -8.96 12.54
N LYS A 52 4.48 -7.94 13.09
CA LYS A 52 3.97 -7.20 14.24
C LYS A 52 3.49 -5.84 13.77
N LEU A 53 2.27 -5.47 14.12
CA LEU A 53 1.75 -4.14 13.87
C LEU A 53 2.38 -3.15 14.83
N LEU A 54 3.10 -2.16 14.30
CA LEU A 54 3.74 -1.11 15.09
C LEU A 54 2.87 0.13 15.26
N GLY A 55 2.10 0.48 14.27
CA GLY A 55 1.24 1.63 14.32
C GLY A 55 0.37 1.79 13.08
N THR A 56 -0.63 2.64 13.19
CA THR A 56 -1.60 2.92 12.13
C THR A 56 -1.89 4.40 12.05
N ASP A 57 -2.25 4.84 10.85
CA ASP A 57 -2.83 6.15 10.57
C ASP A 57 -4.11 5.92 9.78
N GLU A 58 -5.25 6.01 10.44
CA GLU A 58 -6.55 5.80 9.81
C GLU A 58 -6.89 6.88 8.79
N TRP A 59 -6.41 8.12 9.03
CA TRP A 59 -6.69 9.26 8.16
C TRP A 59 -6.06 9.09 6.78
N ASN A 60 -4.81 8.63 6.73
CA ASN A 60 -4.09 8.40 5.48
C ASN A 60 -4.11 6.93 5.05
N ASP A 61 -4.84 6.08 5.76
CA ASP A 61 -4.96 4.65 5.46
C ASP A 61 -3.59 3.95 5.40
N LEU A 62 -2.72 4.25 6.36
CA LEU A 62 -1.38 3.67 6.46
C LEU A 62 -1.21 2.82 7.70
N ALA A 63 -0.38 1.79 7.61
CA ALA A 63 0.06 0.97 8.72
C ALA A 63 1.52 0.59 8.54
N VAL A 64 2.22 0.40 9.65
CA VAL A 64 3.61 -0.04 9.66
C VAL A 64 3.70 -1.38 10.36
N LEU A 65 4.33 -2.33 9.70
CA LEU A 65 4.61 -3.67 10.22
C LEU A 65 6.11 -3.86 10.41
N GLU A 66 6.46 -4.68 11.41
CA GLU A 66 7.82 -5.13 11.66
C GLU A 66 7.90 -6.63 11.41
N ILE A 67 8.94 -7.05 10.69
CA ILE A 67 9.28 -8.46 10.47
C ILE A 67 10.75 -8.70 10.79
N ASP A 68 11.13 -9.97 10.92
CA ASP A 68 12.53 -10.39 10.91
C ASP A 68 13.13 -10.10 9.51
N ASP A 69 14.37 -9.64 9.45
CA ASP A 69 15.01 -9.25 8.18
C ASP A 69 15.67 -10.40 7.42
N LYS A 70 15.62 -11.59 7.93
CA LYS A 70 16.36 -12.76 7.43
C LYS A 70 16.07 -13.07 5.93
N ASN A 71 14.86 -12.81 5.46
CA ASN A 71 14.47 -13.04 4.05
C ASN A 71 14.45 -11.76 3.23
N VAL A 72 14.92 -10.65 3.77
CA VAL A 72 14.89 -9.34 3.11
C VAL A 72 16.21 -9.09 2.41
N THR A 73 16.19 -9.01 1.08
CA THR A 73 17.37 -8.77 0.24
C THR A 73 17.46 -7.34 -0.24
N THR A 74 16.35 -6.68 -0.45
CA THR A 74 16.28 -5.31 -0.97
C THR A 74 15.23 -4.50 -0.22
N VAL A 75 15.46 -3.20 -0.16
CA VAL A 75 14.52 -2.21 0.39
C VAL A 75 14.18 -1.21 -0.70
N ALA A 76 12.91 -0.80 -0.71
CA ALA A 76 12.46 0.23 -1.64
C ALA A 76 13.00 1.61 -1.23
N ALA A 77 13.31 2.43 -2.21
CA ALA A 77 13.69 3.82 -2.02
C ALA A 77 12.51 4.74 -2.36
N PHE A 78 12.27 5.75 -1.54
CA PHE A 78 11.24 6.75 -1.81
C PHE A 78 11.78 7.80 -2.79
N GLY A 79 10.91 8.21 -3.72
CA GLY A 79 11.12 9.37 -4.56
C GLY A 79 10.45 10.61 -3.97
N ASP A 80 10.61 11.74 -4.66
CA ASP A 80 9.98 13.01 -4.30
C ASP A 80 8.65 13.17 -5.03
N SER A 81 7.54 12.98 -4.32
CA SER A 81 6.21 13.13 -4.93
C SER A 81 5.86 14.56 -5.30
N ASP A 82 6.54 15.56 -4.73
CA ASP A 82 6.32 16.97 -5.11
C ASP A 82 6.94 17.33 -6.47
N SER A 83 7.86 16.50 -6.97
CA SER A 83 8.48 16.72 -8.29
C SER A 83 7.75 16.03 -9.44
N LEU A 84 6.64 15.33 -9.17
CA LEU A 84 5.87 14.62 -10.19
C LEU A 84 5.22 15.59 -11.18
N LYS A 85 5.13 15.13 -12.44
CA LYS A 85 4.49 15.87 -13.53
C LYS A 85 3.34 15.09 -14.11
N LEU A 86 2.28 15.78 -14.49
CA LEU A 86 1.17 15.18 -15.21
C LEU A 86 1.64 14.51 -16.49
N GLY A 87 1.14 13.31 -16.74
CA GLY A 87 1.48 12.51 -17.90
C GLY A 87 2.73 11.65 -17.76
N GLU A 88 3.52 11.78 -16.69
CA GLU A 88 4.65 10.88 -16.51
C GLU A 88 4.20 9.46 -16.19
N PRO A 89 4.96 8.43 -16.61
CA PRO A 89 4.62 7.04 -16.36
C PRO A 89 4.57 6.72 -14.87
N ALA A 90 3.59 5.91 -14.49
CA ALA A 90 3.43 5.38 -13.14
C ALA A 90 3.12 3.89 -13.20
N ILE A 91 3.77 3.11 -12.35
CA ILE A 91 3.63 1.66 -12.30
C ILE A 91 3.18 1.27 -10.89
N ALA A 92 2.01 0.63 -10.81
CA ALA A 92 1.50 0.09 -9.56
C ALA A 92 1.97 -1.36 -9.42
N ILE A 93 2.69 -1.64 -8.33
CA ILE A 93 3.26 -2.95 -8.07
C ILE A 93 2.51 -3.60 -6.91
N GLY A 94 1.97 -4.79 -7.17
CA GLY A 94 1.44 -5.67 -6.17
C GLY A 94 2.50 -6.60 -5.65
N SER A 95 2.64 -6.64 -4.33
CA SER A 95 3.36 -7.69 -3.62
C SER A 95 2.37 -8.24 -2.60
N PRO A 96 1.40 -9.08 -3.08
CA PRO A 96 0.30 -9.52 -2.25
C PRO A 96 0.79 -10.24 -1.01
N LEU A 97 0.15 -9.95 0.10
CA LEU A 97 0.36 -10.67 1.36
C LEU A 97 -0.27 -12.07 1.33
N GLY A 98 -0.80 -12.49 0.18
CA GLY A 98 -1.35 -13.82 -0.10
C GLY A 98 -0.90 -14.32 -1.47
N THR A 99 -1.10 -15.59 -1.73
CA THR A 99 -0.36 -16.35 -2.76
C THR A 99 -0.94 -16.27 -4.18
N GLU A 100 -2.17 -15.81 -4.38
CA GLU A 100 -2.84 -15.98 -5.68
C GLU A 100 -2.48 -14.94 -6.74
N PHE A 101 -1.95 -13.78 -6.36
CA PHE A 101 -1.68 -12.68 -7.29
C PHE A 101 -0.30 -12.04 -7.09
N SER A 102 0.69 -12.85 -6.71
CA SER A 102 2.05 -12.33 -6.53
C SER A 102 2.60 -11.77 -7.84
N GLY A 103 3.10 -10.54 -7.78
CA GLY A 103 3.68 -9.87 -8.93
C GLY A 103 2.67 -9.17 -9.86
N SER A 104 1.47 -8.85 -9.37
CA SER A 104 0.52 -8.04 -10.13
C SER A 104 1.10 -6.65 -10.40
N VAL A 105 1.29 -6.31 -11.66
CA VAL A 105 1.83 -5.03 -12.11
C VAL A 105 0.85 -4.39 -13.07
N THR A 106 0.51 -3.13 -12.82
CA THR A 106 -0.28 -2.32 -13.73
C THR A 106 0.48 -1.05 -14.08
N GLN A 107 0.24 -0.50 -15.24
CA GLN A 107 0.90 0.70 -15.73
C GLN A 107 -0.11 1.73 -16.17
N GLY A 108 0.19 2.97 -15.92
CA GLY A 108 -0.55 4.14 -16.37
C GLY A 108 0.31 5.38 -16.31
N ILE A 109 -0.32 6.50 -16.09
CA ILE A 109 0.32 7.81 -15.96
C ILE A 109 -0.14 8.52 -14.69
N ILE A 110 0.58 9.55 -14.32
CA ILE A 110 0.11 10.50 -13.32
C ILE A 110 -0.97 11.37 -13.98
N SER A 111 -2.21 11.20 -13.53
CA SER A 111 -3.39 11.85 -14.09
C SER A 111 -3.80 13.10 -13.32
N GLY A 112 -3.42 13.20 -12.05
CA GLY A 112 -3.72 14.35 -11.18
C GLY A 112 -2.77 14.42 -10.01
N LEU A 113 -2.51 15.63 -9.57
CA LEU A 113 -1.66 15.93 -8.42
C LEU A 113 -2.43 16.81 -7.45
N ASN A 114 -2.12 16.65 -6.15
CA ASN A 114 -2.75 17.42 -5.07
C ASN A 114 -4.29 17.35 -5.12
N ARG A 115 -4.80 16.15 -5.41
CA ARG A 115 -6.25 15.93 -5.43
C ARG A 115 -6.74 15.75 -4.01
N ALA A 116 -7.67 16.62 -3.60
CA ALA A 116 -8.37 16.49 -2.34
C ALA A 116 -9.58 15.57 -2.55
N VAL A 117 -9.55 14.39 -1.94
CA VAL A 117 -10.60 13.37 -2.10
C VAL A 117 -11.27 13.14 -0.76
N PRO A 118 -12.60 13.30 -0.68
CA PRO A 118 -13.35 12.98 0.52
C PRO A 118 -13.26 11.50 0.88
N VAL A 119 -13.02 11.21 2.14
CA VAL A 119 -12.89 9.84 2.65
C VAL A 119 -13.80 9.64 3.86
N ASP A 120 -14.52 8.52 3.87
CA ASP A 120 -15.22 8.02 5.05
C ASP A 120 -14.27 7.09 5.81
N THR A 121 -13.68 7.58 6.90
CA THR A 121 -12.66 6.84 7.64
C THR A 121 -13.23 5.77 8.56
N ASN A 122 -14.47 5.92 9.01
CA ASN A 122 -15.11 5.02 9.96
C ASN A 122 -16.19 4.11 9.37
N GLY A 123 -16.50 4.28 8.08
CA GLY A 123 -17.47 3.44 7.38
C GLY A 123 -18.94 3.74 7.71
N ASP A 124 -19.25 4.92 8.27
CA ASP A 124 -20.61 5.29 8.64
C ASP A 124 -21.44 5.89 7.49
N GLY A 125 -20.84 6.01 6.31
CA GLY A 125 -21.47 6.60 5.14
C GLY A 125 -21.34 8.13 5.06
N THR A 126 -20.69 8.74 6.04
CA THR A 126 -20.44 10.18 6.08
C THR A 126 -18.95 10.45 5.89
N GLU A 127 -18.62 11.36 4.98
CA GLU A 127 -17.25 11.80 4.74
C GLU A 127 -16.77 12.65 5.92
N ASP A 128 -15.67 12.23 6.56
CA ASP A 128 -15.11 12.89 7.75
C ASP A 128 -13.65 13.32 7.58
N TRP A 129 -13.06 13.05 6.43
CA TRP A 129 -11.67 13.41 6.12
C TRP A 129 -11.52 13.74 4.64
N GLU A 130 -10.59 14.61 4.34
CA GLU A 130 -10.18 14.94 2.98
C GLU A 130 -8.72 14.57 2.79
N ALA A 131 -8.45 13.53 1.99
CA ALA A 131 -7.11 13.07 1.70
C ALA A 131 -6.52 13.81 0.52
N ASP A 132 -5.26 14.21 0.63
CA ASP A 132 -4.48 14.76 -0.48
C ASP A 132 -3.74 13.63 -1.17
N VAL A 133 -4.06 13.36 -2.42
CA VAL A 133 -3.64 12.14 -3.12
C VAL A 133 -3.14 12.41 -4.54
N ILE A 134 -2.35 11.45 -5.03
CA ILE A 134 -1.99 11.34 -6.45
C ILE A 134 -3.10 10.57 -7.17
N GLN A 135 -3.53 11.09 -8.31
CA GLN A 135 -4.43 10.37 -9.22
C GLN A 135 -3.63 9.70 -10.32
N THR A 136 -3.97 8.45 -10.62
CA THR A 136 -3.40 7.67 -11.72
C THR A 136 -4.47 6.86 -12.42
N ASP A 137 -4.26 6.51 -13.68
CA ASP A 137 -5.10 5.57 -14.41
C ASP A 137 -4.55 4.13 -14.40
N ALA A 138 -3.40 3.91 -13.76
CA ALA A 138 -2.94 2.56 -13.43
C ALA A 138 -4.00 1.87 -12.56
N ALA A 139 -4.39 0.64 -12.92
CA ALA A 139 -5.43 -0.07 -12.19
C ALA A 139 -4.97 -0.41 -10.77
N ILE A 140 -5.70 0.04 -9.78
CA ILE A 140 -5.53 -0.32 -8.38
C ILE A 140 -6.64 -1.29 -8.00
N ASN A 141 -6.26 -2.43 -7.44
CA ASN A 141 -7.15 -3.55 -7.12
C ASN A 141 -6.69 -4.22 -5.82
N PRO A 142 -7.42 -5.24 -5.31
CA PRO A 142 -7.02 -5.91 -4.07
C PRO A 142 -5.59 -6.48 -4.10
N GLY A 143 -5.10 -6.84 -5.29
CA GLY A 143 -3.76 -7.40 -5.44
C GLY A 143 -2.63 -6.39 -5.27
N ASN A 144 -2.86 -5.09 -5.49
CA ASN A 144 -1.83 -4.06 -5.37
C ASN A 144 -2.16 -2.92 -4.38
N SER A 145 -3.32 -2.94 -3.75
CA SER A 145 -3.63 -2.00 -2.67
C SER A 145 -2.69 -2.19 -1.49
N GLY A 146 -2.09 -1.14 -1.01
CA GLY A 146 -1.02 -1.16 0.00
C GLY A 146 0.39 -1.31 -0.59
N GLY A 147 0.50 -1.64 -1.87
CA GLY A 147 1.76 -1.71 -2.60
C GLY A 147 2.21 -0.35 -3.12
N ALA A 148 3.33 -0.37 -3.82
CA ALA A 148 3.97 0.83 -4.31
C ALA A 148 3.39 1.32 -5.64
N LEU A 149 3.25 2.64 -5.77
CA LEU A 149 3.25 3.31 -7.06
C LEU A 149 4.66 3.83 -7.29
N ILE A 150 5.30 3.43 -8.38
CA ILE A 150 6.69 3.80 -8.69
C ILE A 150 6.80 4.62 -9.97
N ASN A 151 7.87 5.42 -10.04
CA ASN A 151 8.27 6.09 -11.29
C ASN A 151 9.15 5.17 -12.15
N ILE A 152 9.58 5.66 -13.31
CA ILE A 152 10.44 4.88 -14.22
C ILE A 152 11.84 4.60 -13.66
N GLU A 153 12.26 5.31 -12.64
CA GLU A 153 13.52 5.08 -11.94
C GLU A 153 13.42 4.04 -10.83
N GLY A 154 12.21 3.49 -10.62
CA GLY A 154 11.95 2.48 -9.60
C GLY A 154 11.76 3.05 -8.18
N GLN A 155 11.63 4.35 -8.04
CA GLN A 155 11.41 4.99 -6.75
C GLN A 155 9.92 4.97 -6.39
N VAL A 156 9.62 4.76 -5.12
CA VAL A 156 8.25 4.80 -4.59
C VAL A 156 7.80 6.26 -4.51
N ILE A 157 6.78 6.59 -5.27
CA ILE A 157 6.18 7.94 -5.29
C ILE A 157 4.84 7.97 -4.58
N GLY A 158 4.27 6.82 -4.28
CA GLY A 158 3.03 6.72 -3.52
C GLY A 158 2.74 5.31 -3.05
N ILE A 159 1.78 5.21 -2.15
CA ILE A 159 1.23 3.94 -1.67
C ILE A 159 -0.21 3.83 -2.19
N ASN A 160 -0.47 2.78 -2.96
CA ASN A 160 -1.77 2.56 -3.58
C ASN A 160 -2.85 2.31 -2.52
N SER A 161 -4.01 2.90 -2.69
CA SER A 161 -5.12 2.70 -1.76
C SER A 161 -6.45 2.52 -2.49
N MET A 162 -7.05 1.36 -2.34
CA MET A 162 -8.41 1.10 -2.83
C MET A 162 -9.48 1.77 -2.00
N LYS A 163 -9.22 2.04 -0.73
CA LYS A 163 -10.19 2.71 0.16
C LYS A 163 -10.47 4.13 -0.30
N ILE A 164 -9.45 4.78 -0.84
CA ILE A 164 -9.55 6.08 -1.47
C ILE A 164 -9.85 5.84 -2.95
N SER A 165 -11.10 5.56 -3.27
CA SER A 165 -11.53 5.31 -4.65
C SER A 165 -12.89 5.91 -4.90
N MET A 166 -13.12 6.31 -6.15
CA MET A 166 -14.46 6.65 -6.60
C MET A 166 -15.15 5.37 -7.03
N GLU A 167 -16.25 5.00 -6.36
CA GLU A 167 -17.03 3.83 -6.72
C GLU A 167 -17.51 3.91 -8.17
N ASN A 168 -17.40 2.80 -8.90
CA ASN A 168 -17.89 2.62 -10.26
C ASN A 168 -17.29 3.56 -11.33
N VAL A 169 -16.11 4.11 -11.09
CA VAL A 169 -15.40 4.89 -12.11
C VAL A 169 -14.12 4.15 -12.50
N GLU A 170 -14.06 3.69 -13.75
CA GLU A 170 -12.84 3.11 -14.32
C GLU A 170 -11.83 4.20 -14.70
N GLY A 171 -10.55 3.89 -14.58
CA GLY A 171 -9.48 4.80 -14.99
C GLY A 171 -9.15 5.89 -14.00
N ILE A 172 -9.75 5.87 -12.81
CA ILE A 172 -9.42 6.81 -11.72
C ILE A 172 -9.05 6.01 -10.48
N SER A 173 -7.78 6.03 -10.14
CA SER A 173 -7.22 5.39 -8.96
C SER A 173 -6.37 6.40 -8.18
N PHE A 174 -6.15 6.12 -6.90
CA PHE A 174 -5.43 7.04 -6.03
C PHE A 174 -4.32 6.35 -5.24
N ALA A 175 -3.27 7.12 -4.97
CA ALA A 175 -2.17 6.72 -4.11
C ALA A 175 -1.85 7.83 -3.12
N ILE A 176 -1.45 7.45 -1.91
CA ILE A 176 -0.96 8.38 -0.90
C ILE A 176 0.45 8.83 -1.31
N PRO A 177 0.71 10.13 -1.46
CA PRO A 177 2.02 10.62 -1.92
C PRO A 177 3.15 10.22 -0.98
N SER A 178 4.33 9.90 -1.55
CA SER A 178 5.50 9.51 -0.75
C SER A 178 5.90 10.59 0.26
N ASN A 179 5.78 11.86 -0.09
CA ASN A 179 6.09 12.96 0.83
C ASN A 179 5.09 13.10 1.98
N THR A 180 3.92 12.48 1.87
CA THR A 180 2.97 12.31 2.99
C THR A 180 3.33 11.08 3.82
N VAL A 181 3.73 9.99 3.16
CA VAL A 181 4.03 8.71 3.80
C VAL A 181 5.27 8.79 4.69
N GLU A 182 6.38 9.32 4.18
CA GLU A 182 7.68 9.30 4.85
C GLU A 182 7.66 9.93 6.26
N PRO A 183 7.03 11.09 6.50
CA PRO A 183 6.97 11.66 7.85
C PRO A 183 6.13 10.87 8.84
N ILE A 184 5.21 10.02 8.35
CA ILE A 184 4.29 9.24 9.18
C ILE A 184 4.95 7.94 9.67
N ILE A 185 5.81 7.35 8.86
CA ILE A 185 6.40 6.02 9.12
C ILE A 185 7.78 6.04 9.84
#